data_cb9775a6d03b688cfc967fdf31004ecf
#
_entry.id   cb9775a6d03b688cfc967fdf31004ecf
#
_cell.length_a   1.000
_cell.length_b   1.000
_cell.length_c   1.000
_cell.angle_alpha   90.00
_cell.angle_beta   90.00
_cell.angle_gamma   90.00
#
_symmetry.space_group_name_H-M   'P 1'
#
loop_
_entity.id
_entity.type
_entity.pdbx_description
1 polymer ?
#
loop_
_entity_poly.entity_id
_entity_poly.type
_entity_poly.pdbx_seq_one_letter_code
_entity_poly.pdbx_strand_id
1 'polypeptide(L)'
;LSAASYSAGTADFSRYVAVGNSLTSGYMDGTMYRSGQQYSFPNLLSRQFSVVGGGEFTQPSYADDVNDVGGLLLGGNVIAQTRMIINMSTGGPQNIVGTPTIQVGQLQAKAFNNMGVPGAKSFHLLASGYGNLAGVATGQSNPYFVRMATSPSTTVMTDAMSMNPTFFTNWIGSNDVLAYALSGGTGVNQQGNLNPATYGGNDITDPNVFAQVYSTIT
;
A
#
# COMPACT_ATOMS: atom_id res chain seq x y z
N LEU A 1 -10.49 9.78 -40.19
CA LEU A 1 -9.65 10.06 -39.03
C LEU A 1 -8.63 8.90 -38.93
N SER A 2 -7.35 9.16 -39.18
CA SER A 2 -6.30 8.13 -38.92
C SER A 2 -6.26 7.86 -37.44
N ALA A 3 -6.24 6.59 -37.05
CA ALA A 3 -6.02 6.22 -35.65
C ALA A 3 -4.67 6.81 -35.21
N ALA A 4 -4.65 7.51 -34.09
CA ALA A 4 -3.41 7.99 -33.50
C ALA A 4 -2.54 6.76 -33.16
N SER A 5 -1.31 6.74 -33.69
CA SER A 5 -0.35 5.72 -33.28
C SER A 5 0.28 6.16 -31.97
N TYR A 6 0.06 5.39 -30.90
CA TYR A 6 0.72 5.60 -29.61
C TYR A 6 2.09 4.92 -29.63
N SER A 7 3.06 5.50 -28.92
CA SER A 7 4.41 4.97 -28.81
C SER A 7 4.94 5.17 -27.38
N ALA A 8 5.63 4.17 -26.85
CA ALA A 8 6.36 4.27 -25.60
C ALA A 8 7.63 5.17 -25.72
N GLY A 9 8.01 5.56 -26.94
CA GLY A 9 9.32 6.18 -27.14
C GLY A 9 10.45 5.23 -26.79
N THR A 10 11.32 5.62 -25.87
CA THR A 10 12.44 4.81 -25.37
C THR A 10 12.10 4.12 -24.03
N ALA A 11 10.91 4.34 -23.46
CA ALA A 11 10.51 3.73 -22.20
C ALA A 11 10.10 2.26 -22.41
N ASP A 12 10.52 1.41 -21.48
CA ASP A 12 10.14 0.00 -21.45
C ASP A 12 9.13 -0.25 -20.32
N PHE A 13 7.87 -0.42 -20.67
CA PHE A 13 6.78 -0.71 -19.73
C PHE A 13 6.47 -2.20 -19.57
N SER A 14 7.32 -3.08 -20.14
CA SER A 14 7.06 -4.52 -20.14
C SER A 14 6.97 -5.14 -18.75
N ARG A 15 7.67 -4.55 -17.76
CA ARG A 15 7.61 -4.95 -16.35
C ARG A 15 7.45 -3.70 -15.47
N TYR A 16 6.23 -3.17 -15.46
CA TYR A 16 5.88 -2.05 -14.59
C TYR A 16 5.63 -2.54 -13.16
N VAL A 17 6.24 -1.88 -12.17
CA VAL A 17 6.03 -2.10 -10.75
C VAL A 17 5.71 -0.76 -10.06
N ALA A 18 4.74 -0.75 -9.16
CA ALA A 18 4.37 0.41 -8.38
C ALA A 18 4.67 0.17 -6.90
N VAL A 19 5.47 1.03 -6.30
CA VAL A 19 5.81 1.01 -4.87
C VAL A 19 5.21 2.24 -4.20
N GLY A 20 4.73 2.08 -2.98
CA GLY A 20 4.16 3.22 -2.25
C GLY A 20 3.29 2.83 -1.07
N ASN A 21 2.42 3.75 -0.71
CA ASN A 21 1.51 3.61 0.44
C ASN A 21 0.07 3.29 0.02
N SER A 22 -0.90 3.76 0.82
CA SER A 22 -2.34 3.59 0.59
C SER A 22 -2.81 4.10 -0.79
N LEU A 23 -2.26 5.21 -1.27
CA LEU A 23 -2.63 5.77 -2.58
C LEU A 23 -2.22 4.83 -3.72
N THR A 24 -1.10 4.14 -3.57
CA THR A 24 -0.63 3.15 -4.55
C THR A 24 -1.45 1.86 -4.49
N SER A 25 -1.82 1.40 -3.29
CA SER A 25 -2.57 0.15 -3.13
C SER A 25 -3.99 0.18 -3.69
N GLY A 26 -4.58 1.35 -3.84
CA GLY A 26 -6.01 1.53 -4.14
C GLY A 26 -6.89 1.59 -2.89
N TYR A 27 -6.29 1.94 -1.73
CA TYR A 27 -7.03 2.26 -0.51
C TYR A 27 -7.87 3.51 -0.73
N MET A 28 -9.16 3.41 -0.52
CA MET A 28 -10.10 4.51 -0.63
C MET A 28 -11.27 4.30 0.34
N ASP A 29 -12.05 5.33 0.58
CA ASP A 29 -13.22 5.27 1.46
C ASP A 29 -12.92 4.71 2.86
N GLY A 30 -11.68 4.92 3.35
CA GLY A 30 -11.23 4.52 4.69
C GLY A 30 -10.77 3.07 4.82
N THR A 31 -10.72 2.27 3.74
CA THR A 31 -10.26 0.88 3.80
C THR A 31 -9.79 0.34 2.44
N MET A 32 -9.28 -0.90 2.43
CA MET A 32 -9.12 -1.69 1.20
C MET A 32 -10.40 -2.50 0.94
N TYR A 33 -10.86 -2.52 -0.31
CA TYR A 33 -11.97 -3.36 -0.75
C TYR A 33 -11.80 -3.74 -2.23
N ARG A 34 -12.49 -4.82 -2.64
CA ARG A 34 -12.25 -5.48 -3.93
C ARG A 34 -12.46 -4.55 -5.13
N SER A 35 -13.59 -3.88 -5.23
CA SER A 35 -13.87 -2.99 -6.37
C SER A 35 -13.02 -1.72 -6.32
N GLY A 36 -12.72 -1.19 -5.13
CA GLY A 36 -11.87 -0.01 -4.97
C GLY A 36 -10.45 -0.21 -5.50
N GLN A 37 -9.84 -1.36 -5.21
CA GLN A 37 -8.50 -1.68 -5.69
C GLN A 37 -8.39 -1.64 -7.24
N GLN A 38 -9.46 -1.96 -7.96
CA GLN A 38 -9.48 -1.94 -9.42
C GLN A 38 -9.24 -0.54 -10.00
N TYR A 39 -9.47 0.51 -9.20
CA TYR A 39 -9.27 1.90 -9.57
C TYR A 39 -7.99 2.49 -8.99
N SER A 40 -7.10 1.68 -8.44
CA SER A 40 -5.76 2.14 -8.03
C SER A 40 -5.06 2.80 -9.23
N PHE A 41 -4.33 3.91 -8.96
CA PHE A 41 -3.67 4.62 -10.07
C PHE A 41 -2.66 3.73 -10.83
N PRO A 42 -1.93 2.78 -10.18
CA PRO A 42 -1.03 1.91 -10.93
C PRO A 42 -1.77 0.98 -11.89
N ASN A 43 -2.94 0.48 -11.47
CA ASN A 43 -3.75 -0.36 -12.35
C ASN A 43 -4.33 0.43 -13.53
N LEU A 44 -4.69 1.70 -13.32
CA LEU A 44 -5.12 2.58 -14.41
C LEU A 44 -3.97 2.89 -15.37
N LEU A 45 -2.77 3.17 -14.85
CA LEU A 45 -1.56 3.38 -15.66
C LEU A 45 -1.19 2.13 -16.46
N SER A 46 -1.23 0.94 -15.84
CA SER A 46 -0.89 -0.31 -16.52
C SER A 46 -1.78 -0.55 -17.75
N ARG A 47 -3.07 -0.20 -17.65
CA ARG A 47 -4.01 -0.26 -18.78
C ARG A 47 -3.63 0.71 -19.90
N GLN A 48 -3.08 1.88 -19.56
CA GLN A 48 -2.56 2.81 -20.58
C GLN A 48 -1.24 2.28 -21.17
N PHE A 49 -0.37 1.74 -20.35
CA PHE A 49 0.89 1.15 -20.81
C PHE A 49 0.69 -0.04 -21.74
N SER A 50 -0.36 -0.85 -21.53
CA SER A 50 -0.67 -1.99 -22.39
C SER A 50 -0.88 -1.60 -23.86
N VAL A 51 -1.30 -0.37 -24.13
CA VAL A 51 -1.50 0.16 -25.50
C VAL A 51 -0.16 0.39 -26.24
N VAL A 52 0.94 0.48 -25.49
CA VAL A 52 2.29 0.77 -26.01
C VAL A 52 3.31 -0.32 -25.62
N GLY A 53 2.85 -1.55 -25.44
CA GLY A 53 3.73 -2.69 -25.17
C GLY A 53 3.96 -3.00 -23.68
N GLY A 54 3.14 -2.42 -22.79
CA GLY A 54 3.15 -2.78 -21.37
C GLY A 54 2.75 -4.25 -21.14
N GLY A 55 3.42 -4.90 -20.19
CA GLY A 55 3.17 -6.27 -19.81
C GLY A 55 2.00 -6.46 -18.83
N GLU A 56 1.89 -7.67 -18.30
CA GLU A 56 0.91 -8.00 -17.26
C GLU A 56 1.15 -7.16 -16.00
N PHE A 57 0.05 -6.75 -15.35
CA PHE A 57 0.09 -6.03 -14.09
C PHE A 57 -0.77 -6.75 -13.05
N THR A 58 -0.13 -7.30 -12.03
CA THR A 58 -0.78 -8.05 -10.94
C THR A 58 -0.92 -7.21 -9.69
N GLN A 59 -2.01 -7.45 -8.96
CA GLN A 59 -2.30 -6.83 -7.65
C GLN A 59 -2.62 -7.89 -6.61
N PRO A 60 -2.41 -7.64 -5.29
CA PRO A 60 -2.87 -8.54 -4.25
C PRO A 60 -4.37 -8.82 -4.40
N SER A 61 -4.76 -10.09 -4.29
CA SER A 61 -6.17 -10.46 -4.43
C SER A 61 -7.00 -10.05 -3.21
N TYR A 62 -8.16 -9.47 -3.45
CA TYR A 62 -9.22 -9.23 -2.49
C TYR A 62 -10.49 -10.03 -2.87
N ALA A 63 -10.32 -11.23 -3.44
CA ALA A 63 -11.43 -12.12 -3.76
C ALA A 63 -12.20 -12.59 -2.52
N ASP A 64 -11.55 -12.57 -1.36
CA ASP A 64 -12.15 -12.83 -0.05
C ASP A 64 -13.04 -11.67 0.48
N ASP A 65 -13.05 -10.51 -0.16
CA ASP A 65 -14.05 -9.47 0.05
C ASP A 65 -15.35 -9.81 -0.71
N VAL A 66 -16.06 -10.80 -0.22
CA VAL A 66 -17.19 -11.42 -0.95
C VAL A 66 -18.40 -10.49 -1.11
N ASN A 67 -18.54 -9.52 -0.22
CA ASN A 67 -19.64 -8.54 -0.20
C ASN A 67 -19.21 -7.13 -0.62
N ASP A 68 -17.94 -6.94 -0.98
CA ASP A 68 -17.37 -5.66 -1.43
C ASP A 68 -17.51 -4.50 -0.41
N VAL A 69 -17.57 -4.83 0.87
CA VAL A 69 -17.65 -3.82 1.94
C VAL A 69 -16.27 -3.44 2.50
N GLY A 70 -15.25 -4.24 2.19
CA GLY A 70 -13.90 -4.03 2.70
C GLY A 70 -13.77 -4.31 4.19
N GLY A 71 -12.78 -3.65 4.80
CA GLY A 71 -12.39 -3.92 6.17
C GLY A 71 -11.39 -5.06 6.26
N LEU A 72 -10.97 -5.41 7.48
CA LEU A 72 -9.92 -6.42 7.68
C LEU A 72 -10.11 -7.12 9.02
N LEU A 73 -9.89 -8.42 9.01
CA LEU A 73 -10.01 -9.28 10.18
C LEU A 73 -8.67 -9.91 10.57
N LEU A 74 -8.38 -9.96 11.85
CA LEU A 74 -7.29 -10.74 12.44
C LEU A 74 -7.87 -11.74 13.43
N GLY A 75 -7.79 -13.05 13.10
CA GLY A 75 -8.36 -14.09 13.94
C GLY A 75 -9.88 -13.93 14.20
N GLY A 76 -10.61 -13.39 13.22
CA GLY A 76 -12.04 -13.11 13.32
C GLY A 76 -12.40 -11.76 13.96
N ASN A 77 -11.44 -11.05 14.54
CA ASN A 77 -11.69 -9.72 15.12
C ASN A 77 -11.47 -8.62 14.05
N VAL A 78 -12.35 -7.63 14.02
CA VAL A 78 -12.24 -6.49 13.10
C VAL A 78 -11.08 -5.60 13.53
N ILE A 79 -10.10 -5.42 12.64
CA ILE A 79 -8.96 -4.51 12.83
C ILE A 79 -8.97 -3.32 11.86
N ALA A 80 -9.77 -3.40 10.79
CA ALA A 80 -10.12 -2.25 9.96
C ALA A 80 -11.61 -2.32 9.63
N GLN A 81 -12.26 -1.15 9.70
CA GLN A 81 -13.71 -1.04 9.47
C GLN A 81 -14.06 -1.18 7.98
N THR A 82 -15.34 -1.38 7.69
CA THR A 82 -15.89 -1.36 6.34
C THR A 82 -15.71 0.01 5.69
N ARG A 83 -15.81 0.07 4.37
CA ARG A 83 -15.67 1.33 3.62
C ARG A 83 -16.74 2.34 4.01
N MET A 84 -16.39 3.61 3.91
CA MET A 84 -17.30 4.71 4.20
C MET A 84 -18.14 5.10 2.98
N ILE A 85 -19.35 5.54 3.26
CA ILE A 85 -20.26 6.19 2.31
C ILE A 85 -20.77 7.51 2.93
N ILE A 86 -21.28 8.39 2.10
CA ILE A 86 -22.01 9.57 2.59
C ILE A 86 -23.43 9.12 2.98
N ASN A 87 -23.78 9.28 4.25
CA ASN A 87 -25.14 9.10 4.71
C ASN A 87 -25.98 10.31 4.30
N MET A 88 -26.91 10.10 3.38
CA MET A 88 -27.75 11.18 2.86
C MET A 88 -28.70 11.77 3.91
N SER A 89 -29.00 11.05 5.00
CA SER A 89 -29.86 11.55 6.06
C SER A 89 -29.14 12.49 7.05
N THR A 90 -27.83 12.25 7.28
CA THR A 90 -27.03 13.03 8.22
C THR A 90 -26.04 13.97 7.51
N GLY A 91 -25.81 13.78 6.20
CA GLY A 91 -24.84 14.52 5.39
C GLY A 91 -23.38 14.21 5.71
N GLY A 92 -23.11 13.21 6.55
CA GLY A 92 -21.77 12.84 7.00
C GLY A 92 -21.30 11.47 6.52
N PRO A 93 -19.97 11.20 6.59
CA PRO A 93 -19.43 9.88 6.30
C PRO A 93 -19.84 8.88 7.39
N GLN A 94 -20.18 7.66 6.98
CA GLN A 94 -20.40 6.53 7.87
C GLN A 94 -19.94 5.24 7.22
N ASN A 95 -19.56 4.25 8.02
CA ASN A 95 -19.24 2.93 7.50
C ASN A 95 -20.49 2.26 6.92
N ILE A 96 -20.33 1.61 5.77
CA ILE A 96 -21.40 0.80 5.18
C ILE A 96 -21.74 -0.37 6.12
N VAL A 97 -23.02 -0.69 6.22
CA VAL A 97 -23.46 -1.85 7.01
C VAL A 97 -22.98 -3.13 6.34
N GLY A 98 -22.33 -3.99 7.09
CA GLY A 98 -21.80 -5.26 6.62
C GLY A 98 -20.71 -5.77 7.53
N THR A 99 -20.33 -7.04 7.33
CA THR A 99 -19.26 -7.69 8.07
C THR A 99 -18.04 -7.84 7.17
N PRO A 100 -16.85 -7.36 7.56
CA PRO A 100 -15.61 -7.64 6.84
C PRO A 100 -15.40 -9.16 6.66
N THR A 101 -14.87 -9.55 5.51
CA THR A 101 -14.56 -10.95 5.21
C THR A 101 -13.09 -11.18 4.86
N ILE A 102 -12.33 -10.09 4.67
CA ILE A 102 -10.89 -10.16 4.36
C ILE A 102 -10.11 -10.55 5.61
N GLN A 103 -9.40 -11.68 5.55
CA GLN A 103 -8.58 -12.17 6.66
C GLN A 103 -7.10 -11.88 6.43
N VAL A 104 -6.41 -11.31 7.44
CA VAL A 104 -4.95 -11.10 7.38
C VAL A 104 -4.21 -12.43 7.18
N GLY A 105 -4.68 -13.50 7.82
CA GLY A 105 -4.05 -14.82 7.75
C GLY A 105 -4.22 -15.55 6.42
N GLN A 106 -4.99 -15.02 5.47
CA GLN A 106 -5.08 -15.56 4.10
C GLN A 106 -3.90 -15.03 3.27
N LEU A 107 -2.74 -15.66 3.49
CA LEU A 107 -1.47 -15.26 2.88
C LEU A 107 -1.44 -15.67 1.40
N GLN A 108 -1.06 -14.73 0.54
CA GLN A 108 -0.86 -14.98 -0.88
C GLN A 108 0.61 -15.33 -1.17
N ALA A 109 1.53 -14.90 -0.30
CA ALA A 109 2.97 -15.20 -0.33
C ALA A 109 3.59 -15.02 -1.72
N LYS A 110 3.28 -13.91 -2.38
CA LYS A 110 3.66 -13.63 -3.76
C LYS A 110 4.00 -12.15 -3.93
N ALA A 111 5.06 -11.85 -4.67
CA ALA A 111 5.34 -10.51 -5.15
C ALA A 111 4.31 -10.10 -6.23
N PHE A 112 3.93 -8.83 -6.23
CA PHE A 112 2.97 -8.27 -7.16
C PHE A 112 3.57 -7.05 -7.87
N ASN A 113 2.98 -6.67 -9.00
CA ASN A 113 3.33 -5.42 -9.66
C ASN A 113 2.86 -4.20 -8.85
N ASN A 114 1.75 -4.32 -8.13
CA ASN A 114 1.32 -3.30 -7.17
C ASN A 114 1.80 -3.68 -5.75
N MET A 115 2.87 -3.03 -5.32
CA MET A 115 3.47 -3.15 -3.98
C MET A 115 3.11 -1.94 -3.10
N GLY A 116 1.93 -1.37 -3.29
CA GLY A 116 1.38 -0.35 -2.40
C GLY A 116 0.96 -0.95 -1.04
N VAL A 117 1.41 -0.33 0.05
CA VAL A 117 1.14 -0.79 1.42
C VAL A 117 0.46 0.31 2.23
N PRO A 118 -0.85 0.19 2.53
CA PRO A 118 -1.55 1.19 3.34
C PRO A 118 -0.85 1.44 4.68
N GLY A 119 -0.68 2.72 5.02
CA GLY A 119 -0.03 3.12 6.27
C GLY A 119 1.51 3.10 6.27
N ALA A 120 2.15 2.60 5.21
CA ALA A 120 3.61 2.56 5.17
C ALA A 120 4.22 3.97 5.17
N LYS A 121 5.18 4.20 6.05
CA LYS A 121 6.16 5.29 6.00
C LYS A 121 7.34 4.86 5.11
N SER A 122 8.18 5.79 4.70
CA SER A 122 9.29 5.52 3.77
C SER A 122 10.19 4.35 4.24
N PHE A 123 10.63 4.38 5.47
CA PHE A 123 11.53 3.37 6.03
C PHE A 123 10.90 1.97 6.16
N HIS A 124 9.57 1.86 6.19
CA HIS A 124 8.88 0.57 6.19
C HIS A 124 9.11 -0.24 4.91
N LEU A 125 9.41 0.43 3.78
CA LEU A 125 9.70 -0.27 2.53
C LEU A 125 10.96 -1.15 2.61
N LEU A 126 11.88 -0.82 3.51
CA LEU A 126 13.14 -1.53 3.74
C LEU A 126 13.13 -2.36 5.03
N ALA A 127 12.03 -2.34 5.79
CA ALA A 127 11.95 -2.99 7.09
C ALA A 127 11.72 -4.50 6.97
N SER A 128 12.69 -5.31 7.38
CA SER A 128 12.51 -6.74 7.56
C SER A 128 11.53 -7.01 8.71
N GLY A 129 10.67 -8.04 8.55
CA GLY A 129 9.65 -8.37 9.53
C GLY A 129 8.34 -7.57 9.38
N TYR A 130 8.30 -6.55 8.54
CA TYR A 130 7.08 -5.76 8.29
C TYR A 130 5.93 -6.59 7.70
N GLY A 131 6.25 -7.72 7.05
CA GLY A 131 5.29 -8.72 6.53
C GLY A 131 5.08 -9.93 7.46
N ASN A 132 5.52 -9.91 8.72
CA ASN A 132 5.39 -11.04 9.63
C ASN A 132 4.02 -11.06 10.32
N LEU A 133 3.21 -12.10 10.09
CA LEU A 133 1.88 -12.24 10.70
C LEU A 133 1.91 -12.14 12.24
N ALA A 134 2.94 -12.68 12.89
CA ALA A 134 3.06 -12.67 14.35
C ALA A 134 3.19 -11.26 14.94
N GLY A 135 3.70 -10.30 14.18
CA GLY A 135 3.85 -8.90 14.62
C GLY A 135 2.60 -8.04 14.46
N VAL A 136 1.53 -8.53 13.81
CA VAL A 136 0.35 -7.70 13.53
C VAL A 136 -0.37 -7.28 14.81
N ALA A 137 -0.58 -8.20 15.74
CA ALA A 137 -1.27 -7.91 17.00
C ALA A 137 -0.54 -6.90 17.89
N THR A 138 0.78 -6.77 17.74
CA THR A 138 1.63 -5.82 18.49
C THR A 138 1.94 -4.54 17.72
N GLY A 139 1.40 -4.40 16.49
CA GLY A 139 1.66 -3.24 15.63
C GLY A 139 3.06 -3.18 15.02
N GLN A 140 3.85 -4.26 15.12
CA GLN A 140 5.20 -4.35 14.54
C GLN A 140 5.19 -4.70 13.06
N SER A 141 4.07 -5.20 12.55
CA SER A 141 3.90 -5.61 11.16
C SER A 141 2.66 -4.97 10.55
N ASN A 142 2.69 -4.81 9.23
CA ASN A 142 1.57 -4.24 8.50
C ASN A 142 0.64 -5.34 8.00
N PRO A 143 -0.65 -5.33 8.37
CA PRO A 143 -1.58 -6.41 8.02
C PRO A 143 -1.81 -6.55 6.52
N TYR A 144 -1.68 -5.47 5.75
CA TYR A 144 -1.83 -5.52 4.29
C TYR A 144 -0.59 -6.11 3.63
N PHE A 145 0.63 -5.76 4.10
CA PHE A 145 1.85 -6.34 3.57
C PHE A 145 1.98 -7.82 3.96
N VAL A 146 1.56 -8.20 5.18
CA VAL A 146 1.53 -9.62 5.61
C VAL A 146 0.82 -10.51 4.60
N ARG A 147 -0.29 -10.06 4.02
CA ARG A 147 -1.07 -10.85 3.05
C ARG A 147 -0.32 -11.18 1.76
N MET A 148 0.62 -10.34 1.34
CA MET A 148 1.34 -10.50 0.07
C MET A 148 2.82 -10.84 0.21
N ALA A 149 3.45 -10.54 1.34
CA ALA A 149 4.86 -10.78 1.59
C ALA A 149 5.28 -12.21 1.22
N THR A 150 6.32 -12.37 0.41
CA THR A 150 6.82 -13.68 -0.03
C THR A 150 7.42 -14.49 1.10
N SER A 151 7.85 -13.83 2.18
CA SER A 151 8.27 -14.45 3.43
C SER A 151 8.09 -13.49 4.62
N PRO A 152 8.04 -13.98 5.87
CA PRO A 152 7.95 -13.11 7.04
C PRO A 152 9.09 -12.11 7.22
N SER A 153 10.26 -12.37 6.62
CA SER A 153 11.45 -11.53 6.71
C SER A 153 11.74 -10.70 5.47
N THR A 154 10.95 -10.86 4.39
CA THR A 154 11.11 -10.05 3.18
C THR A 154 10.81 -8.58 3.45
N THR A 155 11.31 -7.71 2.59
CA THR A 155 10.94 -6.29 2.57
C THR A 155 10.05 -5.99 1.37
N VAL A 156 9.30 -4.89 1.41
CA VAL A 156 8.49 -4.45 0.26
C VAL A 156 9.38 -4.25 -0.96
N MET A 157 10.57 -3.65 -0.78
CA MET A 157 11.51 -3.44 -1.89
C MET A 157 12.12 -4.74 -2.41
N THR A 158 12.42 -5.71 -1.54
CA THR A 158 12.92 -7.03 -1.99
C THR A 158 11.90 -7.72 -2.90
N ASP A 159 10.63 -7.72 -2.50
CA ASP A 159 9.57 -8.30 -3.30
C ASP A 159 9.34 -7.51 -4.60
N ALA A 160 9.34 -6.17 -4.55
CA ALA A 160 9.23 -5.34 -5.73
C ALA A 160 10.36 -5.60 -6.74
N MET A 161 11.60 -5.68 -6.28
CA MET A 161 12.77 -5.94 -7.12
C MET A 161 12.80 -7.36 -7.69
N SER A 162 12.20 -8.35 -7.00
CA SER A 162 12.07 -9.72 -7.52
C SER A 162 11.24 -9.80 -8.80
N MET A 163 10.41 -8.80 -9.08
CA MET A 163 9.63 -8.67 -10.30
C MET A 163 10.48 -8.18 -11.50
N ASN A 164 11.77 -7.87 -11.29
CA ASN A 164 12.71 -7.34 -12.28
C ASN A 164 12.14 -6.14 -13.07
N PRO A 165 11.75 -5.04 -12.41
CA PRO A 165 11.07 -3.93 -13.06
C PRO A 165 11.93 -3.28 -14.15
N THR A 166 11.32 -2.94 -15.28
CA THR A 166 11.90 -2.08 -16.33
C THR A 166 11.43 -0.63 -16.19
N PHE A 167 10.29 -0.45 -15.53
CA PHE A 167 9.72 0.85 -15.19
C PHE A 167 9.04 0.76 -13.83
N PHE A 168 9.24 1.76 -12.98
CA PHE A 168 8.54 1.79 -11.70
C PHE A 168 8.02 3.18 -11.36
N THR A 169 6.97 3.21 -10.55
CA THR A 169 6.50 4.43 -9.88
C THR A 169 6.68 4.28 -8.38
N ASN A 170 7.15 5.36 -7.74
CA ASN A 170 7.32 5.43 -6.29
C ASN A 170 6.45 6.58 -5.74
N TRP A 171 5.46 6.23 -4.90
CA TRP A 171 4.64 7.20 -4.20
C TRP A 171 4.64 6.91 -2.70
N ILE A 172 5.73 7.28 -2.06
CA ILE A 172 5.94 7.12 -0.62
C ILE A 172 6.32 8.47 0.01
N GLY A 173 6.19 8.60 1.32
CA GLY A 173 6.66 9.76 2.09
C GLY A 173 5.55 10.56 2.75
N SER A 174 4.32 10.54 2.24
CA SER A 174 3.22 11.27 2.88
C SER A 174 2.96 10.83 4.32
N ASN A 175 3.04 9.53 4.61
CA ASN A 175 2.82 8.99 5.95
C ASN A 175 3.94 9.32 6.94
N ASP A 176 5.10 9.75 6.47
CA ASP A 176 6.22 10.17 7.31
C ASP A 176 5.89 11.42 8.16
N VAL A 177 4.85 12.18 7.76
CA VAL A 177 4.34 13.34 8.48
C VAL A 177 2.82 13.31 8.72
N LEU A 178 2.06 12.53 7.95
CA LEU A 178 0.60 12.57 7.93
C LEU A 178 -0.01 12.17 9.27
N ALA A 179 0.49 11.11 9.91
CA ALA A 179 -0.06 10.64 11.17
C ALA A 179 0.11 11.67 12.29
N TYR A 180 1.21 12.41 12.30
CA TYR A 180 1.41 13.54 13.22
C TYR A 180 0.35 14.62 13.01
N ALA A 181 0.11 15.02 11.78
CA ALA A 181 -0.90 16.03 11.47
C ALA A 181 -2.32 15.57 11.86
N LEU A 182 -2.68 14.33 11.51
CA LEU A 182 -4.00 13.76 11.81
C LEU A 182 -4.26 13.57 13.30
N SER A 183 -3.20 13.32 14.09
CA SER A 183 -3.29 13.20 15.55
C SER A 183 -3.35 14.54 16.30
N GLY A 184 -3.39 15.66 15.57
CA GLY A 184 -3.34 17.00 16.18
C GLY A 184 -1.98 17.33 16.79
N GLY A 185 -0.89 16.72 16.28
CA GLY A 185 0.47 16.99 16.75
C GLY A 185 0.87 16.22 18.00
N THR A 186 0.22 15.08 18.30
CA THR A 186 0.51 14.29 19.52
C THR A 186 1.72 13.36 19.40
N GLY A 187 2.33 13.28 18.22
CA GLY A 187 3.57 12.54 18.00
C GLY A 187 4.83 13.34 18.36
N VAL A 188 5.98 12.73 18.09
CA VAL A 188 7.29 13.33 18.29
C VAL A 188 7.92 13.65 16.94
N ASN A 189 8.57 14.81 16.82
CA ASN A 189 9.48 15.06 15.70
C ASN A 189 10.80 14.34 15.98
N GLN A 190 11.09 13.32 15.21
CA GLN A 190 12.25 12.46 15.41
C GLN A 190 13.57 13.03 14.83
N GLN A 191 13.63 14.34 14.58
CA GLN A 191 14.85 14.99 14.09
C GLN A 191 16.05 14.67 14.97
N GLY A 192 17.09 14.10 14.37
CA GLY A 192 18.30 13.64 15.06
C GLY A 192 18.25 12.20 15.57
N ASN A 193 17.08 11.55 15.58
CA ASN A 193 16.99 10.12 15.87
C ASN A 193 17.08 9.31 14.57
N LEU A 194 18.19 8.66 14.33
CA LEU A 194 18.46 7.89 13.11
C LEU A 194 17.98 6.42 13.20
N ASN A 195 17.28 6.04 14.27
CA ASN A 195 16.77 4.67 14.45
C ASN A 195 15.25 4.61 14.30
N PRO A 196 14.72 4.34 13.08
CA PRO A 196 13.27 4.32 12.84
C PRO A 196 12.53 3.19 13.59
N ALA A 197 13.23 2.18 14.10
CA ALA A 197 12.61 1.12 14.90
C ALA A 197 12.08 1.63 16.27
N THR A 198 12.48 2.84 16.68
CA THR A 198 12.04 3.46 17.93
C THR A 198 10.90 4.47 17.74
N TYR A 199 10.47 4.72 16.49
CA TYR A 199 9.45 5.73 16.21
C TYR A 199 8.06 5.23 16.58
N GLY A 200 7.28 6.12 17.16
CA GLY A 200 5.85 5.92 17.37
C GLY A 200 5.04 6.09 16.07
N GLY A 201 3.81 5.58 16.08
CA GLY A 201 2.93 5.64 14.91
C GLY A 201 2.67 7.08 14.41
N ASN A 202 2.54 8.03 15.33
CA ASN A 202 2.24 9.44 15.05
C ASN A 202 3.48 10.32 14.87
N ASP A 203 4.69 9.75 14.90
CA ASP A 203 5.92 10.54 14.85
C ASP A 203 6.21 11.05 13.43
N ILE A 204 6.92 12.18 13.35
CA ILE A 204 7.53 12.67 12.11
C ILE A 204 8.86 11.95 11.92
N THR A 205 9.07 11.36 10.76
CA THR A 205 10.34 10.70 10.40
C THR A 205 11.49 11.72 10.37
N ASP A 206 12.66 11.32 10.85
CA ASP A 206 13.88 12.13 10.74
C ASP A 206 14.23 12.42 9.26
N PRO A 207 14.57 13.68 8.88
CA PRO A 207 14.85 14.02 7.48
C PRO A 207 16.02 13.26 6.85
N ASN A 208 17.03 12.91 7.64
CA ASN A 208 18.19 12.15 7.12
C ASN A 208 17.82 10.68 6.90
N VAL A 209 17.03 10.09 7.79
CA VAL A 209 16.46 8.74 7.58
C VAL A 209 15.62 8.72 6.30
N PHE A 210 14.73 9.71 6.13
CA PHE A 210 13.92 9.85 4.93
C PHE A 210 14.77 9.96 3.66
N ALA A 211 15.77 10.85 3.65
CA ALA A 211 16.67 11.05 2.51
C ALA A 211 17.47 9.81 2.18
N GLN A 212 18.01 9.12 3.18
CA GLN A 212 18.76 7.88 3.00
C GLN A 212 17.90 6.76 2.42
N VAL A 213 16.68 6.60 2.93
CA VAL A 213 15.73 5.61 2.38
C VAL A 213 15.41 5.94 0.92
N TYR A 214 15.07 7.20 0.62
CA TYR A 214 14.77 7.61 -0.76
C TYR A 214 15.94 7.35 -1.70
N SER A 215 17.16 7.67 -1.30
CA SER A 215 18.36 7.36 -2.08
C SER A 215 18.61 5.86 -2.26
N THR A 216 18.09 5.02 -1.37
CA THR A 216 18.25 3.56 -1.47
C THR A 216 17.23 2.94 -2.42
N ILE A 217 16.03 3.53 -2.53
CA ILE A 217 14.92 2.98 -3.30
C ILE A 217 14.76 3.60 -4.70
N THR A 218 15.54 4.63 -5.04
CA THR A 218 15.60 5.28 -6.35
C THR A 218 16.93 5.11 -7.03
#